data_9530b2f3bbc662a1fd8b3fb837b41f35
#
_entry.id   9530b2f3bbc662a1fd8b3fb837b41f35
#
_cell.length_a   1.000
_cell.length_b   1.000
_cell.length_c   1.000
_cell.angle_alpha   90.00
_cell.angle_beta   90.00
_cell.angle_gamma   90.00
#
_symmetry.space_group_name_H-M   'P 1'
#
loop_
_entity.id
_entity.type
_entity.pdbx_description
1 polymer ?
#
loop_
_entity_poly.entity_id
_entity_poly.type
_entity_poly.pdbx_seq_one_letter_code
_entity_poly.pdbx_strand_id
1 'polypeptide(L)'
;MPVPKSEFDDLRPLEFQEPEDVLDPDEMYTVYEISRLFQGLDPGQDLDPETEAILLDWTIPWMVYHADRFVFAEPAADDDPGLYGLAEDA
;
A
#
# COMPACT_ATOMS: atom_id res chain seq x y z
N MET A 1 24.91 12.07 -2.94
CA MET A 1 26.23 11.52 -2.57
C MET A 1 26.06 10.43 -1.53
N PRO A 2 26.61 9.23 -1.76
CA PRO A 2 26.47 8.16 -0.78
C PRO A 2 27.16 8.52 0.54
N VAL A 3 26.56 8.06 1.63
CA VAL A 3 27.10 8.26 2.98
C VAL A 3 27.67 6.93 3.47
N PRO A 4 28.88 6.91 4.05
CA PRO A 4 29.47 5.67 4.54
C PRO A 4 28.59 5.01 5.60
N LYS A 5 28.41 3.70 5.47
CA LYS A 5 27.63 2.91 6.41
C LYS A 5 28.17 3.02 7.83
N SER A 6 29.48 3.20 7.98
CA SER A 6 30.14 3.27 9.27
C SER A 6 29.76 4.51 10.10
N GLU A 7 29.10 5.49 9.51
CA GLU A 7 28.62 6.66 10.23
C GLU A 7 27.34 6.39 11.02
N PHE A 8 26.73 5.22 10.86
CA PHE A 8 25.47 4.87 11.51
C PHE A 8 25.69 3.76 12.52
N ASP A 9 25.23 3.96 13.75
CA ASP A 9 25.39 2.99 14.83
C ASP A 9 24.16 2.12 15.04
N ASP A 10 23.00 2.57 14.55
CA ASP A 10 21.73 1.94 14.85
C ASP A 10 21.06 1.42 13.58
N LEU A 11 21.79 0.54 12.90
CA LEU A 11 21.28 -0.04 11.65
C LEU A 11 20.34 -1.21 11.95
N ARG A 12 19.26 -1.27 11.22
CA ARG A 12 18.27 -2.33 11.34
C ARG A 12 18.05 -2.98 9.99
N PRO A 13 17.65 -4.27 9.96
CA PRO A 13 17.27 -4.89 8.70
C PRO A 13 16.09 -4.15 8.08
N LEU A 14 16.11 -4.02 6.76
CA LEU A 14 14.99 -3.46 6.04
C LEU A 14 13.91 -4.51 5.93
N GLU A 15 12.73 -4.17 6.43
CA GLU A 15 11.58 -5.06 6.36
C GLU A 15 10.49 -4.39 5.54
N PHE A 16 9.93 -5.13 4.60
CA PHE A 16 8.78 -4.67 3.82
C PHE A 16 7.54 -5.34 4.35
N GLN A 17 6.44 -4.57 4.41
CA GLN A 17 5.16 -5.15 4.80
C GLN A 17 4.65 -6.05 3.68
N GLU A 18 4.10 -7.18 4.08
CA GLU A 18 3.44 -8.07 3.14
C GLU A 18 1.98 -7.66 3.00
N PRO A 19 1.34 -7.90 1.85
CA PRO A 19 -0.07 -7.56 1.69
C PRO A 19 -0.96 -8.16 2.78
N GLU A 20 -0.67 -9.36 3.23
CA GLU A 20 -1.44 -10.05 4.26
C GLU A 20 -1.36 -9.37 5.63
N ASP A 21 -0.31 -8.58 5.86
CA ASP A 21 -0.15 -7.84 7.11
C ASP A 21 -0.91 -6.53 7.11
N VAL A 22 -1.26 -6.03 5.93
CA VAL A 22 -1.89 -4.73 5.76
C VAL A 22 -3.38 -4.86 5.53
N LEU A 23 -3.80 -5.86 4.77
CA LEU A 23 -5.19 -6.02 4.31
C LEU A 23 -5.83 -7.24 4.95
N ASP A 24 -7.14 -7.15 5.18
CA ASP A 24 -7.96 -8.27 5.61
C ASP A 24 -8.30 -9.11 4.37
N PRO A 25 -8.12 -10.44 4.42
CA PRO A 25 -8.40 -11.28 3.25
C PRO A 25 -9.87 -11.33 2.84
N ASP A 26 -10.78 -10.91 3.71
CA ASP A 26 -12.21 -10.94 3.43
C ASP A 26 -12.74 -9.61 2.89
N GLU A 27 -11.87 -8.61 2.73
CA GLU A 27 -12.30 -7.27 2.35
C GLU A 27 -11.69 -6.84 1.02
N MET A 28 -12.37 -5.92 0.35
CA MET A 28 -11.88 -5.28 -0.85
C MET A 28 -11.69 -3.78 -0.57
N TYR A 29 -10.63 -3.21 -1.14
CA TYR A 29 -10.21 -1.84 -0.83
C TYR A 29 -9.95 -1.06 -2.09
N THR A 30 -10.20 0.27 -2.06
CA THR A 30 -9.68 1.16 -3.09
C THR A 30 -8.19 1.37 -2.85
N VAL A 31 -7.48 1.85 -3.88
CA VAL A 31 -6.05 2.18 -3.73
C VAL A 31 -5.86 3.25 -2.66
N TYR A 32 -6.82 4.15 -2.50
CA TYR A 32 -6.75 5.21 -1.49
C TYR A 32 -6.82 4.64 -0.08
N GLU A 33 -7.68 3.66 0.14
CA GLU A 33 -7.77 2.98 1.42
C GLU A 33 -6.50 2.19 1.72
N ILE A 34 -5.96 1.51 0.72
CA ILE A 34 -4.72 0.75 0.87
C ILE A 34 -3.56 1.68 1.23
N SER A 35 -3.50 2.87 0.61
CA SER A 35 -2.43 3.82 0.92
C SER A 35 -2.44 4.24 2.38
N ARG A 36 -3.62 4.39 2.97
CA ARG A 36 -3.76 4.73 4.38
C ARG A 36 -3.36 3.58 5.28
N LEU A 37 -3.85 2.39 4.97
CA LEU A 37 -3.51 1.19 5.73
C LEU A 37 -2.02 0.88 5.68
N PHE A 38 -1.40 1.10 4.54
CA PHE A 38 0.03 0.90 4.35
C PHE A 38 0.85 1.77 5.30
N GLN A 39 0.32 2.93 5.65
CA GLN A 39 0.98 3.86 6.58
C GLN A 39 0.48 3.72 8.02
N GLY A 40 -0.37 2.73 8.30
CA GLY A 40 -0.91 2.53 9.63
C GLY A 40 -2.02 3.50 9.99
N LEU A 41 -2.64 4.13 9.01
CA LEU A 41 -3.73 5.07 9.22
C LEU A 41 -5.08 4.37 9.06
N ASP A 42 -6.13 5.02 9.56
CA ASP A 42 -7.50 4.56 9.37
C ASP A 42 -7.84 4.63 7.88
N PRO A 43 -8.44 3.57 7.28
CA PRO A 43 -8.76 3.60 5.85
C PRO A 43 -9.75 4.68 5.45
N GLY A 44 -10.53 5.19 6.40
CA GLY A 44 -11.46 6.29 6.14
C GLY A 44 -10.93 7.66 6.50
N GLN A 45 -9.66 7.77 6.85
CA GLN A 45 -9.11 9.06 7.27
C GLN A 45 -9.03 10.05 6.11
N ASP A 46 -9.45 11.30 6.37
CA ASP A 46 -9.35 12.36 5.38
C ASP A 46 -7.91 12.86 5.31
N LEU A 47 -7.41 12.99 4.11
CA LEU A 47 -6.07 13.53 3.86
C LEU A 47 -6.18 14.65 2.83
N ASP A 48 -5.30 15.63 2.93
CA ASP A 48 -5.22 16.65 1.89
C ASP A 48 -4.65 16.03 0.60
N PRO A 49 -4.96 16.61 -0.57
CA PRO A 49 -4.55 16.00 -1.85
C PRO A 49 -3.04 15.80 -1.97
N GLU A 50 -2.25 16.70 -1.41
CA GLU A 50 -0.80 16.61 -1.48
C GLU A 50 -0.26 15.43 -0.69
N THR A 51 -0.75 15.24 0.52
CA THR A 51 -0.38 14.10 1.36
C THR A 51 -0.81 12.79 0.72
N GLU A 52 -2.03 12.76 0.19
CA GLU A 52 -2.55 11.56 -0.47
C GLU A 52 -1.70 11.18 -1.68
N ALA A 53 -1.29 12.16 -2.47
CA ALA A 53 -0.42 11.90 -3.62
C ALA A 53 0.93 11.29 -3.19
N ILE A 54 1.49 11.79 -2.10
CA ILE A 54 2.75 11.25 -1.57
C ILE A 54 2.57 9.80 -1.14
N LEU A 55 1.48 9.49 -0.44
CA LEU A 55 1.22 8.12 0.00
C LEU A 55 1.02 7.18 -1.19
N LEU A 56 0.32 7.64 -2.23
CA LEU A 56 0.12 6.83 -3.43
C LEU A 56 1.43 6.55 -4.15
N ASP A 57 2.36 7.51 -4.15
CA ASP A 57 3.67 7.33 -4.78
C ASP A 57 4.48 6.21 -4.13
N TRP A 58 4.21 5.89 -2.88
CA TRP A 58 4.84 4.76 -2.18
C TRP A 58 4.02 3.48 -2.32
N THR A 59 2.70 3.61 -2.27
CA THR A 59 1.79 2.47 -2.23
C THR A 59 1.71 1.75 -3.57
N ILE A 60 1.61 2.51 -4.67
CA ILE A 60 1.45 1.91 -5.99
C ILE A 60 2.64 1.02 -6.37
N PRO A 61 3.90 1.46 -6.22
CA PRO A 61 5.03 0.56 -6.49
C PRO A 61 5.04 -0.68 -5.60
N TRP A 62 4.63 -0.55 -4.34
CA TRP A 62 4.52 -1.68 -3.43
C TRP A 62 3.48 -2.68 -3.92
N MET A 63 2.32 -2.20 -4.38
CA MET A 63 1.28 -3.07 -4.94
C MET A 63 1.75 -3.75 -6.22
N VAL A 64 2.48 -3.03 -7.07
CA VAL A 64 3.02 -3.60 -8.31
C VAL A 64 4.04 -4.69 -7.99
N TYR A 65 4.89 -4.45 -7.00
CA TYR A 65 5.87 -5.44 -6.56
C TYR A 65 5.19 -6.73 -6.09
N HIS A 66 4.03 -6.61 -5.45
CA HIS A 66 3.26 -7.75 -4.94
C HIS A 66 2.04 -8.06 -5.80
N ALA A 67 2.10 -7.75 -7.10
CA ALA A 67 0.92 -7.85 -7.97
C ALA A 67 0.31 -9.24 -8.02
N ASP A 68 1.12 -10.29 -7.89
CA ASP A 68 0.64 -11.66 -7.87
C ASP A 68 -0.13 -12.04 -6.60
N ARG A 69 -0.08 -11.16 -5.59
CA ARG A 69 -0.77 -11.35 -4.31
C ARG A 69 -2.11 -10.61 -4.25
N PHE A 70 -2.47 -9.89 -5.29
CA PHE A 70 -3.68 -9.08 -5.33
C PHE A 70 -4.66 -9.58 -6.37
N VAL A 71 -5.95 -9.41 -6.08
CA VAL A 71 -7.01 -9.54 -7.07
C VAL A 71 -7.64 -8.17 -7.27
N PHE A 72 -8.26 -7.97 -8.43
CA PHE A 72 -8.82 -6.68 -8.80
C PHE A 72 -10.26 -6.85 -9.27
N ALA A 73 -11.14 -5.98 -8.78
CA ALA A 73 -12.52 -5.90 -9.25
C ALA A 73 -12.73 -4.57 -9.95
N GLU A 74 -13.25 -4.62 -11.17
CA GLU A 74 -13.54 -3.41 -11.92
C GLU A 74 -14.67 -2.62 -11.26
N PRO A 75 -14.64 -1.27 -11.35
CA PRO A 75 -15.68 -0.47 -10.75
C PRO A 75 -17.01 -0.63 -11.47
N ALA A 76 -18.11 -0.42 -10.74
CA ALA A 76 -19.44 -0.48 -11.30
C ALA A 76 -19.74 0.70 -12.22
N ALA A 77 -19.07 1.83 -12.02
CA ALA A 77 -19.23 3.03 -12.83
C ALA A 77 -17.85 3.52 -13.26
N ASP A 78 -17.80 4.23 -14.40
CA ASP A 78 -16.51 4.65 -14.98
C ASP A 78 -15.74 5.61 -14.10
N ASP A 79 -16.40 6.36 -13.24
CA ASP A 79 -15.77 7.33 -12.36
C ASP A 79 -15.48 6.78 -10.97
N ASP A 80 -15.85 5.54 -10.68
CA ASP A 80 -15.55 4.90 -9.41
C ASP A 80 -14.16 4.28 -9.46
N PRO A 81 -13.40 4.31 -8.35
CA PRO A 81 -12.13 3.60 -8.31
C PRO A 81 -12.34 2.10 -8.29
N GLY A 82 -11.40 1.36 -8.85
CA GLY A 82 -11.43 -0.10 -8.76
C GLY A 82 -11.17 -0.57 -7.33
N LEU A 83 -11.45 -1.84 -7.09
CA LEU A 83 -11.26 -2.46 -5.78
C LEU A 83 -10.18 -3.52 -5.87
N TYR A 84 -9.38 -3.61 -4.84
CA TYR A 84 -8.26 -4.57 -4.74
C TYR A 84 -8.41 -5.37 -3.46
N GLY A 85 -8.04 -6.62 -3.53
CA GLY A 85 -8.05 -7.49 -2.37
C GLY A 85 -6.95 -8.51 -2.44
N LEU A 86 -6.82 -9.33 -1.42
CA LEU A 86 -5.82 -10.39 -1.40
C LEU A 86 -6.27 -11.57 -2.25
N ALA A 87 -5.33 -12.14 -2.99
CA ALA A 87 -5.58 -13.38 -3.71
C ALA A 87 -5.68 -14.53 -2.71
N GLU A 88 -6.64 -15.43 -2.94
CA GLU A 88 -6.93 -16.49 -1.96
C GLU A 88 -5.90 -17.60 -1.96
N ASP A 89 -5.15 -17.76 -2.98
CA ASP A 89 -4.23 -18.86 -3.08
C ASP A 89 -2.84 -18.41 -3.35
N ALA A 90 -2.39 -17.63 -2.49
CA ALA A 90 -1.01 -17.19 -2.59
C ALA A 90 -0.05 -18.30 -2.20
#